data_ab5376fc7a918b8ad4b926aa9f452b22
#
_entry.id   ab5376fc7a918b8ad4b926aa9f452b22
#
_cell.length_a   1.000
_cell.length_b   1.000
_cell.length_c   1.000
_cell.angle_alpha   90.00
_cell.angle_beta   90.00
_cell.angle_gamma   90.00
#
_symmetry.space_group_name_H-M   'P 1'
#
loop_
_entity.id
_entity.type
_entity.pdbx_description
1 polymer ?
#
loop_
_entity_poly.entity_id
_entity_poly.type
_entity_poly.pdbx_seq_one_letter_code
_entity_poly.pdbx_strand_id
1 'polypeptide(L)' 'EWQLTTRSGIEIALGRSDLAEKMRRFNAIWTAQLKTLAGQVARVDLRYPNGAAVAWRQQEKQAALNTNTNQLIGRG' A
#
# COMPACT_ATOMS: atom_id res chain seq x y z
N GLU A 1 17.72 -0.65 -3.73
CA GLU A 1 16.26 -0.79 -3.73
C GLU A 1 15.62 0.59 -3.69
N TRP A 2 14.58 0.79 -4.49
CA TRP A 2 13.94 2.08 -4.62
C TRP A 2 12.64 2.13 -3.84
N GLN A 3 12.47 3.22 -3.14
CA GLN A 3 11.25 3.51 -2.43
C GLN A 3 11.01 5.01 -2.53
N LEU A 4 9.77 5.38 -2.82
CA LEU A 4 9.38 6.78 -2.91
C LEU A 4 8.35 7.08 -1.84
N THR A 5 8.31 8.33 -1.42
CA THR A 5 7.24 8.79 -0.55
C THR A 5 6.62 10.02 -1.19
N THR A 6 5.32 9.98 -1.39
CA THR A 6 4.63 11.10 -1.99
C THR A 6 4.52 12.24 -0.98
N ARG A 7 4.16 13.41 -1.50
CA ARG A 7 3.96 14.57 -0.64
C ARG A 7 2.89 14.34 0.41
N SER A 8 1.90 13.52 0.08
CA SER A 8 0.82 13.20 1.01
C SER A 8 1.18 12.05 1.95
N GLY A 9 2.38 11.52 1.87
CA GLY A 9 2.85 10.52 2.79
C GLY A 9 2.61 9.08 2.39
N ILE A 10 2.28 8.83 1.13
CA ILE A 10 2.10 7.47 0.64
C ILE A 10 3.46 6.90 0.28
N GLU A 11 3.77 5.73 0.79
CA GLU A 11 5.00 5.03 0.45
C GLU A 11 4.79 4.16 -0.77
N ILE A 12 5.74 4.21 -1.69
CA ILE A 12 5.69 3.40 -2.92
C ILE A 12 6.98 2.61 -2.98
N ALA A 13 6.85 1.28 -2.87
CA ALA A 13 8.00 0.39 -2.91
C ALA A 13 8.16 -0.17 -4.30
N LEU A 14 9.31 0.09 -4.92
CA LEU A 14 9.57 -0.28 -6.31
C LEU A 14 10.58 -1.40 -6.46
N GLY A 15 11.40 -1.66 -5.46
CA GLY A 15 12.41 -2.68 -5.57
C GLY A 15 13.59 -2.22 -6.38
N ARG A 16 14.21 -3.14 -7.13
CA ARG A 16 15.51 -2.88 -7.76
C ARG A 16 15.48 -2.79 -9.27
N SER A 17 14.45 -3.30 -9.91
CA SER A 17 14.47 -3.42 -11.36
C SER A 17 13.12 -3.01 -11.93
N ASP A 18 13.12 -2.79 -13.24
CA ASP A 18 11.91 -2.50 -14.00
C ASP A 18 11.17 -1.29 -13.46
N LEU A 19 11.92 -0.26 -13.09
CA LEU A 19 11.32 0.89 -12.43
C LEU A 19 10.32 1.60 -13.32
N ALA A 20 10.63 1.75 -14.60
CA ALA A 20 9.73 2.43 -15.51
C ALA A 20 8.41 1.68 -15.67
N GLU A 21 8.49 0.35 -15.78
CA GLU A 21 7.29 -0.47 -15.90
C GLU A 21 6.47 -0.38 -14.61
N LYS A 22 7.14 -0.41 -13.49
CA LYS A 22 6.44 -0.34 -12.21
C LYS A 22 5.77 1.01 -12.01
N MET A 23 6.40 2.08 -12.46
CA MET A 23 5.77 3.39 -12.37
C MET A 23 4.57 3.49 -13.29
N ARG A 24 4.64 2.90 -14.47
CA ARG A 24 3.47 2.86 -15.35
C ARG A 24 2.35 2.06 -14.72
N ARG A 25 2.69 0.94 -14.10
CA ARG A 25 1.70 0.10 -13.43
C ARG A 25 1.08 0.84 -12.25
N PHE A 26 1.91 1.52 -11.49
CA PHE A 26 1.41 2.35 -10.38
C PHE A 26 0.43 3.40 -10.90
N ASN A 27 0.79 4.11 -11.95
CA ASN A 27 -0.08 5.13 -12.51
C ASN A 27 -1.42 4.56 -12.94
N ALA A 28 -1.40 3.41 -13.59
CA ALA A 28 -2.63 2.77 -14.04
C ALA A 28 -3.52 2.39 -12.85
N ILE A 29 -2.92 1.79 -11.84
CA ILE A 29 -3.68 1.38 -10.66
C ILE A 29 -4.20 2.59 -9.90
N TRP A 30 -3.35 3.60 -9.75
CA TRP A 30 -3.73 4.82 -9.05
C TRP A 30 -4.92 5.48 -9.72
N THR A 31 -4.81 5.68 -11.02
CA THR A 31 -5.86 6.36 -11.78
C THR A 31 -7.17 5.59 -11.77
N ALA A 32 -7.07 4.26 -11.92
CA ALA A 32 -8.27 3.44 -12.06
C ALA A 32 -8.93 3.14 -10.72
N GLN A 33 -8.18 3.02 -9.65
CA GLN A 33 -8.72 2.44 -8.42
C GLN A 33 -8.44 3.23 -7.16
N LEU A 34 -7.34 3.95 -7.08
CA LEU A 34 -6.88 4.47 -5.80
C LEU A 34 -7.07 5.95 -5.60
N LYS A 35 -7.15 6.74 -6.68
CA LYS A 35 -7.06 8.17 -6.50
C LYS A 35 -8.22 8.75 -5.70
N THR A 36 -9.40 8.16 -5.79
CA THR A 36 -10.52 8.62 -4.99
C THR A 36 -10.39 8.23 -3.53
N LEU A 37 -9.46 7.31 -3.24
CA LEU A 37 -9.22 6.83 -1.88
C LEU A 37 -7.86 7.25 -1.37
N ALA A 38 -7.28 8.27 -1.98
CA ALA A 38 -5.88 8.63 -1.74
C ALA A 38 -5.58 8.87 -0.27
N GLY A 39 -6.50 9.50 0.44
CA GLY A 39 -6.28 9.80 1.86
C GLY A 39 -6.25 8.57 2.74
N GLN A 40 -6.67 7.43 2.22
CA GLN A 40 -6.72 6.20 3.00
C GLN A 40 -5.61 5.23 2.65
N VAL A 41 -4.80 5.56 1.64
CA VAL A 41 -3.72 4.70 1.20
C VAL A 41 -2.46 5.02 1.99
N ALA A 42 -1.85 4.01 2.61
CA ALA A 42 -0.60 4.19 3.33
C ALA A 42 0.59 3.78 2.48
N ARG A 43 0.46 2.72 1.70
CA ARG A 43 1.59 2.17 0.98
C ARG A 43 1.12 1.40 -0.23
N VAL A 44 1.88 1.48 -1.32
CA VAL A 44 1.66 0.67 -2.51
C VAL A 44 2.96 -0.07 -2.80
N ASP A 45 2.89 -1.40 -2.82
CA ASP A 45 4.06 -2.23 -3.02
C ASP A 45 4.01 -2.84 -4.40
N LEU A 46 4.97 -2.45 -5.23
CA LEU A 46 5.05 -2.87 -6.63
C LEU A 46 6.21 -3.83 -6.88
N ARG A 47 6.77 -4.40 -5.81
CA ARG A 47 7.92 -5.30 -5.97
C ARG A 47 7.55 -6.65 -6.57
N TYR A 48 6.28 -6.92 -6.69
CA TYR A 48 5.79 -8.17 -7.28
C TYR A 48 5.82 -8.09 -8.80
N PRO A 49 5.88 -9.24 -9.47
CA PRO A 49 5.91 -9.23 -10.94
C PRO A 49 4.65 -8.64 -11.55
N ASN A 50 3.51 -8.80 -10.90
CA ASN A 50 2.23 -8.33 -11.42
C ASN A 50 1.46 -7.62 -10.34
N GLY A 51 0.72 -6.59 -10.73
CA GLY A 51 -0.17 -5.91 -9.81
C GLY A 51 0.54 -5.15 -8.72
N ALA A 52 -0.13 -5.00 -7.61
CA ALA A 52 0.41 -4.28 -6.47
C ALA A 52 -0.32 -4.71 -5.21
N ALA A 53 0.37 -4.61 -4.08
CA ALA A 53 -0.25 -4.79 -2.77
C ALA A 53 -0.45 -3.42 -2.15
N VAL A 54 -1.65 -3.16 -1.66
CA VAL A 54 -2.00 -1.86 -1.10
C VAL A 54 -2.24 -2.02 0.39
N ALA A 55 -1.54 -1.20 1.17
CA ALA A 55 -1.79 -1.11 2.61
C ALA A 55 -2.60 0.14 2.87
N TRP A 56 -3.67 -0.01 3.63
CA TRP A 56 -4.59 1.08 3.93
C TRP A 56 -4.28 1.63 5.32
N ARG A 57 -4.39 2.93 5.48
CA ARG A 57 -4.09 3.55 6.77
C ARG A 57 -4.96 3.00 7.88
N GLN A 58 -6.22 2.82 7.59
CA GLN A 58 -7.12 2.30 8.58
C GLN A 58 -6.82 0.84 8.92
N GLN A 59 -6.42 0.09 7.91
CA GLN A 59 -6.06 -1.30 8.08
C GLN A 59 -4.83 -1.43 8.95
N GLU A 60 -3.84 -0.58 8.73
CA GLU A 60 -2.65 -0.57 9.58
C GLU A 60 -2.99 -0.22 11.01
N LYS A 61 -3.86 0.75 11.18
CA LYS A 61 -4.29 1.17 12.49
C LYS A 61 -5.03 0.04 13.20
N GLN A 62 -5.87 -0.65 12.46
CA GLN A 62 -6.60 -1.77 13.03
C GLN A 62 -5.71 -2.94 13.34
N ALA A 63 -4.70 -3.16 12.53
CA ALA A 63 -3.74 -4.22 12.81
C ALA A 63 -3.04 -3.96 14.13
N ALA A 64 -2.66 -2.72 14.38
CA ALA A 64 -2.03 -2.36 15.63
C ALA A 64 -2.97 -2.55 16.81
N LEU A 65 -4.22 -2.21 16.64
CA LEU A 65 -5.22 -2.41 17.68
C LEU A 65 -5.51 -3.87 17.88
N ASN A 66 -5.58 -4.62 16.79
CA ASN A 66 -5.89 -6.03 16.87
C ASN A 66 -4.84 -6.82 17.61
N THR A 67 -3.63 -6.31 17.63
CA THR A 67 -2.62 -6.94 18.45
C THR A 67 -3.07 -7.02 19.91
N ASN A 68 -3.81 -6.01 20.32
CA ASN A 68 -4.28 -5.95 21.70
C ASN A 68 -5.58 -6.69 21.91
N THR A 69 -6.45 -6.67 20.93
CA THR A 69 -7.78 -7.21 21.11
C THR A 69 -8.01 -8.51 20.36
N ASN A 70 -7.00 -8.96 19.67
CA ASN A 70 -7.12 -10.15 18.86
C ASN A 70 -7.56 -11.34 19.68
N GLN A 71 -7.10 -11.40 20.92
CA GLN A 71 -7.49 -12.49 21.79
C GLN A 71 -8.96 -12.45 22.08
N LEU A 72 -9.50 -11.26 22.23
CA LEU A 72 -10.94 -11.14 22.51
C LEU A 72 -11.76 -11.61 21.35
N ILE A 73 -11.36 -11.21 20.16
CA ILE A 73 -12.14 -11.47 18.98
C ILE A 73 -11.78 -12.81 18.40
N GLY A 74 -10.55 -13.21 18.60
CA GLY A 74 -10.04 -14.41 18.00
C GLY A 74 -10.89 -15.62 18.31
N ARG A 75 -11.60 -15.59 19.39
CA ARG A 75 -12.44 -16.70 19.71
C ARG A 75 -13.81 -16.59 19.08
N GLY A 76 -14.18 -15.41 18.71
CA GLY A 76 -15.53 -15.22 18.17
C GLY A 76 -15.51 -14.87 16.74
#